data_fb7099f7356d9b63495826eb2fa5642b
#
_entry.id   fb7099f7356d9b63495826eb2fa5642b
#
_cell.length_a   1.000
_cell.length_b   1.000
_cell.length_c   1.000
_cell.angle_alpha   90.00
_cell.angle_beta   90.00
_cell.angle_gamma   90.00
#
_symmetry.space_group_name_H-M   'P 1'
#
loop_
_entity.id
_entity.type
_entity.pdbx_description
1 polymer ?
#
loop_
_entity_poly.entity_id
_entity_poly.type
_entity_poly.pdbx_seq_one_letter_code
_entity_poly.pdbx_strand_id
1 'polypeptide(L)'
;VTLKPLDGLPDELHWLDEVAREHSVGGALRLSLPIRSTSGKLIVDGWTAFPYLAGEHQPGRWLELAKIAREFAPLFAEAKRPDFVDMRNHAWARADRFAWGVDDGGPPVAAPHVADLVSARRQVLDPPGIIHGDLTGNVLFDSSHPPAVIDLTVYWRPAEYSVAVIAVDAVCFEGAPRAE
;
A
#
# COMPACT_ATOMS: atom_id res chain seq x y z
N VAL A 1 16.37 -11.70 -8.60
CA VAL A 1 15.19 -12.25 -7.89
C VAL A 1 15.38 -12.05 -6.42
N THR A 2 14.35 -11.56 -5.75
CA THR A 2 14.27 -11.44 -4.30
C THR A 2 13.34 -12.52 -3.76
N LEU A 3 13.79 -13.27 -2.76
CA LEU A 3 12.95 -14.26 -2.07
C LEU A 3 12.58 -13.69 -0.69
N LYS A 4 11.29 -13.84 -0.32
CA LYS A 4 10.82 -13.52 1.03
C LYS A 4 9.86 -14.58 1.54
N PRO A 5 9.78 -14.84 2.86
CA PRO A 5 8.72 -15.65 3.43
C PRO A 5 7.36 -15.05 3.08
N LEU A 6 6.34 -15.89 2.94
CA LEU A 6 4.96 -15.41 2.86
C LEU A 6 4.55 -14.86 4.23
N ASP A 7 4.27 -13.57 4.28
CA ASP A 7 3.87 -12.83 5.49
C ASP A 7 2.44 -12.29 5.43
N GLY A 8 1.76 -12.46 4.29
CA GLY A 8 0.38 -12.06 4.06
C GLY A 8 -0.55 -13.24 3.73
N LEU A 9 -1.73 -12.93 3.24
CA LEU A 9 -2.68 -13.94 2.79
C LEU A 9 -2.28 -14.46 1.40
N PRO A 10 -2.37 -15.78 1.14
CA PRO A 10 -2.13 -16.32 -0.20
C PRO A 10 -2.98 -15.64 -1.29
N ASP A 11 -4.21 -15.24 -0.96
CA ASP A 11 -5.13 -14.58 -1.89
C ASP A 11 -4.63 -13.20 -2.34
N GLU A 12 -3.87 -12.49 -1.50
CA GLU A 12 -3.20 -11.25 -1.90
C GLU A 12 -2.17 -11.50 -3.00
N LEU A 13 -1.38 -12.56 -2.84
CA LEU A 13 -0.35 -12.92 -3.81
C LEU A 13 -0.97 -13.35 -5.15
N HIS A 14 -2.07 -14.09 -5.11
CA HIS A 14 -2.82 -14.46 -6.30
C HIS A 14 -3.41 -13.22 -7.00
N TRP A 15 -3.98 -12.30 -6.24
CA TRP A 15 -4.49 -11.05 -6.78
C TRP A 15 -3.40 -10.21 -7.45
N LEU A 16 -2.21 -10.14 -6.84
CA LEU A 16 -1.06 -9.44 -7.43
C LEU A 16 -0.60 -10.09 -8.75
N ASP A 17 -0.63 -11.40 -8.84
CA ASP A 17 -0.23 -12.10 -10.06
C ASP A 17 -1.28 -11.98 -11.19
N GLU A 18 -2.55 -11.98 -10.87
CA GLU A 18 -3.64 -11.99 -11.84
C GLU A 18 -4.09 -10.57 -12.19
N VAL A 19 -4.62 -9.84 -11.20
CA VAL A 19 -5.24 -8.52 -11.42
C VAL A 19 -4.19 -7.45 -11.59
N ALA A 20 -3.20 -7.37 -10.70
CA ALA A 20 -2.20 -6.32 -10.78
C ALA A 20 -1.33 -6.42 -12.04
N ARG A 21 -1.07 -7.63 -12.50
CA ARG A 21 -0.31 -7.84 -13.75
C ARG A 21 -1.08 -7.38 -14.98
N GLU A 22 -2.39 -7.60 -15.04
CA GLU A 22 -3.24 -7.14 -16.14
C GLU A 22 -3.24 -5.60 -16.24
N HIS A 23 -3.29 -4.91 -15.10
CA HIS A 23 -3.40 -3.45 -15.03
C HIS A 23 -2.04 -2.72 -15.05
N SER A 24 -0.90 -3.42 -14.90
CA SER A 24 0.42 -2.80 -14.81
C SER A 24 1.11 -2.52 -16.13
N VAL A 25 0.49 -2.82 -17.27
CA VAL A 25 1.12 -2.75 -18.59
C VAL A 25 1.24 -1.30 -19.07
N GLY A 26 2.48 -0.84 -19.29
CA GLY A 26 2.77 0.44 -19.97
C GLY A 26 2.68 1.69 -19.11
N GLY A 27 2.70 1.55 -17.77
CA GLY A 27 2.54 2.66 -16.84
C GLY A 27 3.82 3.47 -16.55
N ALA A 28 3.63 4.64 -15.95
CA ALA A 28 4.69 5.50 -15.41
C ALA A 28 5.38 4.87 -14.16
N LEU A 29 4.88 3.76 -13.66
CA LEU A 29 5.38 3.04 -12.49
C LEU A 29 5.80 1.61 -12.85
N ARG A 30 6.85 1.12 -12.21
CA ARG A 30 7.22 -0.29 -12.21
C ARG A 30 6.67 -0.93 -10.95
N LEU A 31 5.90 -2.00 -11.07
CA LEU A 31 5.36 -2.73 -9.93
C LEU A 31 6.15 -4.00 -9.65
N SER A 32 6.45 -4.27 -8.39
CA SER A 32 7.04 -5.54 -7.95
C SER A 32 5.97 -6.61 -7.87
N LEU A 33 5.79 -7.35 -8.96
CA LEU A 33 4.80 -8.42 -9.06
C LEU A 33 5.44 -9.79 -8.83
N PRO A 34 4.71 -10.76 -8.24
CA PRO A 34 5.26 -12.06 -7.91
C PRO A 34 5.72 -12.84 -9.16
N ILE A 35 6.71 -13.69 -8.97
CA ILE A 35 7.25 -14.59 -10.00
C ILE A 35 6.82 -16.02 -9.67
N ARG A 36 6.22 -16.70 -10.64
CA ARG A 36 5.91 -18.13 -10.51
C ARG A 36 7.18 -18.96 -10.60
N SER A 37 7.25 -20.03 -9.81
CA SER A 37 8.29 -21.05 -9.91
C SER A 37 8.22 -21.78 -11.26
N THR A 38 9.22 -22.59 -11.56
CA THR A 38 9.23 -23.45 -12.75
C THR A 38 8.08 -24.48 -12.79
N SER A 39 7.49 -24.78 -11.61
CA SER A 39 6.29 -25.61 -11.48
C SER A 39 4.98 -24.82 -11.52
N GLY A 40 5.03 -23.50 -11.81
CA GLY A 40 3.86 -22.63 -11.90
C GLY A 40 3.32 -22.11 -10.55
N LYS A 41 3.95 -22.45 -9.43
CA LYS A 41 3.49 -22.05 -8.09
C LYS A 41 4.01 -20.66 -7.70
N LEU A 42 3.18 -19.86 -7.04
CA LEU A 42 3.57 -18.57 -6.42
C LEU A 42 4.23 -18.76 -5.06
N ILE A 43 3.87 -19.84 -4.36
CA ILE A 43 4.38 -20.16 -3.02
C ILE A 43 5.06 -21.54 -3.10
N VAL A 44 6.30 -21.62 -2.65
CA VAL A 44 7.08 -22.85 -2.54
C VAL A 44 7.68 -22.92 -1.15
N ASP A 45 7.33 -23.93 -0.38
CA ASP A 45 7.80 -24.15 1.00
C ASP A 45 7.69 -22.90 1.91
N GLY A 46 6.59 -22.13 1.74
CA GLY A 46 6.34 -20.89 2.48
C GLY A 46 7.11 -19.66 1.98
N TRP A 47 7.82 -19.75 0.85
CA TRP A 47 8.55 -18.65 0.24
C TRP A 47 7.88 -18.16 -1.04
N THR A 48 8.02 -16.88 -1.31
CA THR A 48 7.57 -16.16 -2.51
C THR A 48 8.75 -15.50 -3.20
N ALA A 49 8.62 -15.26 -4.51
CA ALA A 49 9.68 -14.66 -5.33
C ALA A 49 9.17 -13.41 -6.05
N PHE A 50 10.03 -12.37 -6.09
CA PHE A 50 9.77 -11.11 -6.78
C PHE A 50 10.96 -10.73 -7.65
N PRO A 51 10.77 -9.91 -8.72
CA PRO A 51 11.90 -9.40 -9.49
C PRO A 51 12.73 -8.45 -8.63
N TYR A 52 14.04 -8.46 -8.85
CA TYR A 52 14.87 -7.35 -8.38
C TYR A 52 14.57 -6.14 -9.28
N LEU A 53 14.16 -5.04 -8.67
CA LEU A 53 13.95 -3.77 -9.35
C LEU A 53 15.08 -2.80 -8.97
N ALA A 54 15.72 -2.22 -9.98
CA ALA A 54 16.77 -1.23 -9.77
C ALA A 54 16.21 0.04 -9.12
N GLY A 55 17.01 0.65 -8.26
CA GLY A 55 16.67 1.86 -7.54
C GLY A 55 16.88 1.72 -6.04
N GLU A 56 16.79 2.84 -5.34
CA GLU A 56 16.98 2.93 -3.90
C GLU A 56 15.86 3.79 -3.29
N HIS A 57 15.50 3.48 -2.05
CA HIS A 57 14.66 4.37 -1.25
C HIS A 57 15.42 5.68 -0.98
N GLN A 58 14.75 6.82 -1.18
CA GLN A 58 15.30 8.16 -0.97
C GLN A 58 14.38 8.93 0.00
N PRO A 59 14.75 9.07 1.26
CA PRO A 59 13.98 9.85 2.24
C PRO A 59 13.75 11.29 1.81
N GLY A 60 12.66 11.90 2.25
CA GLY A 60 12.37 13.31 1.98
C GLY A 60 11.72 13.61 0.63
N ARG A 61 11.46 12.61 -0.21
CA ARG A 61 10.78 12.79 -1.52
C ARG A 61 9.26 12.74 -1.41
N TRP A 62 8.69 13.30 -0.36
CA TRP A 62 7.26 13.17 -0.02
C TRP A 62 6.30 13.67 -1.10
N LEU A 63 6.64 14.79 -1.77
CA LEU A 63 5.81 15.31 -2.87
C LEU A 63 5.79 14.35 -4.07
N GLU A 64 6.89 13.67 -4.32
CA GLU A 64 6.97 12.67 -5.39
C GLU A 64 6.24 11.40 -5.00
N LEU A 65 6.32 10.97 -3.73
CA LEU A 65 5.50 9.87 -3.21
C LEU A 65 4.01 10.18 -3.33
N ALA A 66 3.59 11.42 -2.98
CA ALA A 66 2.20 11.85 -3.15
C ALA A 66 1.74 11.83 -4.64
N LYS A 67 2.63 12.20 -5.56
CA LYS A 67 2.36 12.08 -7.00
C LYS A 67 2.21 10.61 -7.40
N ILE A 68 3.12 9.74 -6.94
CA ILE A 68 3.08 8.30 -7.21
C ILE A 68 1.79 7.68 -6.64
N ALA A 69 1.34 8.07 -5.46
CA ALA A 69 0.07 7.62 -4.88
C ALA A 69 -1.12 7.93 -5.82
N ARG A 70 -1.16 9.14 -6.39
CA ARG A 70 -2.19 9.55 -7.35
C ARG A 70 -2.05 8.90 -8.72
N GLU A 71 -0.86 8.48 -9.11
CA GLU A 71 -0.61 7.71 -10.35
C GLU A 71 -0.91 6.23 -10.17
N PHE A 72 -0.80 5.69 -8.95
CA PHE A 72 -1.06 4.29 -8.63
C PHE A 72 -2.56 3.95 -8.70
N ALA A 73 -3.41 4.74 -8.07
CA ALA A 73 -4.84 4.44 -7.97
C ALA A 73 -5.54 4.29 -9.35
N PRO A 74 -5.30 5.15 -10.36
CA PRO A 74 -5.87 5.02 -11.68
C PRO A 74 -5.49 3.74 -12.43
N LEU A 75 -4.35 3.12 -12.11
CA LEU A 75 -3.96 1.84 -12.72
C LEU A 75 -5.01 0.75 -12.48
N PHE A 76 -5.74 0.85 -11.38
CA PHE A 76 -6.72 -0.14 -10.94
C PHE A 76 -8.16 0.37 -10.97
N ALA A 77 -8.45 1.41 -11.76
CA ALA A 77 -9.79 2.03 -11.80
C ALA A 77 -10.92 1.04 -12.13
N GLU A 78 -10.64 0.04 -12.96
CA GLU A 78 -11.59 -0.99 -13.37
C GLU A 78 -11.53 -2.26 -12.47
N ALA A 79 -10.57 -2.32 -11.54
CA ALA A 79 -10.43 -3.48 -10.67
C ALA A 79 -11.52 -3.51 -9.60
N LYS A 80 -12.06 -4.71 -9.37
CA LYS A 80 -13.01 -4.93 -8.28
C LYS A 80 -12.31 -4.93 -6.93
N ARG A 81 -13.07 -4.55 -5.89
CA ARG A 81 -12.61 -4.65 -4.51
C ARG A 81 -12.23 -6.10 -4.17
N PRO A 82 -10.99 -6.35 -3.73
CA PRO A 82 -10.57 -7.69 -3.35
C PRO A 82 -11.14 -8.10 -1.99
N ASP A 83 -11.59 -9.35 -1.86
CA ASP A 83 -12.17 -9.88 -0.62
C ASP A 83 -11.14 -9.97 0.51
N PHE A 84 -9.87 -10.19 0.20
CA PHE A 84 -8.80 -10.32 1.20
C PHE A 84 -8.58 -9.05 2.04
N VAL A 85 -9.01 -7.88 1.55
CA VAL A 85 -8.91 -6.62 2.30
C VAL A 85 -9.66 -6.71 3.63
N ASP A 86 -10.80 -7.41 3.66
CA ASP A 86 -11.57 -7.63 4.88
C ASP A 86 -11.04 -8.79 5.73
N MET A 87 -10.31 -9.71 5.12
CA MET A 87 -9.79 -10.90 5.80
C MET A 87 -8.52 -10.60 6.63
N ARG A 88 -7.83 -9.51 6.33
CA ARG A 88 -6.64 -9.08 7.07
C ARG A 88 -6.97 -8.77 8.53
N ASN A 89 -6.17 -9.33 9.47
CA ASN A 89 -6.39 -9.13 10.91
C ASN A 89 -5.13 -8.70 11.67
N HIS A 90 -4.11 -8.20 10.99
CA HIS A 90 -2.96 -7.58 11.64
C HIS A 90 -3.29 -6.17 12.17
N ALA A 91 -2.42 -5.61 13.00
CA ALA A 91 -2.66 -4.35 13.71
C ALA A 91 -3.02 -3.18 12.78
N TRP A 92 -2.34 -3.04 11.65
CA TRP A 92 -2.58 -1.99 10.67
C TRP A 92 -3.95 -2.10 10.00
N ALA A 93 -4.37 -3.31 9.63
CA ALA A 93 -5.69 -3.52 9.02
C ALA A 93 -6.83 -3.21 10.01
N ARG A 94 -6.65 -3.55 11.30
CA ARG A 94 -7.60 -3.17 12.36
C ARG A 94 -7.63 -1.66 12.59
N ALA A 95 -6.46 -1.01 12.59
CA ALA A 95 -6.37 0.44 12.73
C ALA A 95 -7.04 1.16 11.57
N ASP A 96 -6.86 0.68 10.34
CA ASP A 96 -7.53 1.20 9.16
C ASP A 96 -9.06 1.08 9.29
N ARG A 97 -9.58 -0.11 9.59
CA ARG A 97 -11.04 -0.31 9.78
C ARG A 97 -11.59 0.59 10.88
N PHE A 98 -10.88 0.70 11.99
CA PHE A 98 -11.26 1.60 13.08
C PHE A 98 -11.25 3.07 12.63
N ALA A 99 -10.21 3.52 11.94
CA ALA A 99 -10.10 4.89 11.44
C ALA A 99 -11.26 5.26 10.51
N TRP A 100 -11.74 4.31 9.71
CA TRP A 100 -12.86 4.49 8.78
C TRP A 100 -14.24 4.19 9.39
N GLY A 101 -14.32 3.85 10.68
CA GLY A 101 -15.58 3.55 11.36
C GLY A 101 -16.26 2.26 10.87
N VAL A 102 -15.50 1.34 10.30
CA VAL A 102 -16.00 0.02 9.84
C VAL A 102 -16.00 -0.97 11.00
N ASP A 103 -15.07 -0.82 11.95
CA ASP A 103 -14.93 -1.66 13.12
C ASP A 103 -15.28 -0.83 14.37
N ASP A 104 -16.27 -1.28 15.15
CA ASP A 104 -16.75 -0.64 16.37
C ASP A 104 -16.17 -1.27 17.65
N GLY A 105 -15.29 -2.26 17.51
CA GLY A 105 -14.61 -2.96 18.61
C GLY A 105 -13.65 -2.09 19.45
N GLY A 106 -13.61 -0.80 19.19
CA GLY A 106 -12.73 0.16 19.84
C GLY A 106 -11.36 0.31 19.18
N PRO A 107 -10.56 1.29 19.61
CA PRO A 107 -9.26 1.54 19.03
C PRO A 107 -8.31 0.36 19.29
N PRO A 108 -7.47 -0.02 18.31
CA PRO A 108 -6.50 -1.10 18.45
C PRO A 108 -5.44 -0.81 19.52
N VAL A 109 -5.29 0.45 19.89
CA VAL A 109 -4.39 0.93 20.94
C VAL A 109 -5.13 1.95 21.82
N ALA A 110 -5.07 1.78 23.14
CA ALA A 110 -5.55 2.78 24.07
C ALA A 110 -4.54 3.92 24.22
N ALA A 111 -4.83 5.06 23.60
CA ALA A 111 -4.00 6.26 23.72
C ALA A 111 -4.89 7.48 23.96
N PRO A 112 -4.47 8.43 24.83
CA PRO A 112 -5.31 9.57 25.24
C PRO A 112 -5.85 10.39 24.08
N HIS A 113 -5.04 10.60 23.04
CA HIS A 113 -5.39 11.41 21.88
C HIS A 113 -6.32 10.71 20.87
N VAL A 114 -6.59 9.42 21.03
CA VAL A 114 -7.47 8.68 20.09
C VAL A 114 -8.90 9.24 20.12
N ALA A 115 -9.40 9.62 21.29
CA ALA A 115 -10.74 10.21 21.40
C ALA A 115 -10.83 11.54 20.62
N ASP A 116 -9.80 12.36 20.66
CA ASP A 116 -9.73 13.64 19.93
C ASP A 116 -9.71 13.38 18.42
N LEU A 117 -8.92 12.40 17.94
CA LEU A 117 -8.86 12.01 16.54
C LEU A 117 -10.21 11.46 16.06
N VAL A 118 -10.88 10.64 16.85
CA VAL A 118 -12.23 10.15 16.53
C VAL A 118 -13.23 11.29 16.41
N SER A 119 -13.20 12.26 17.33
CA SER A 119 -14.10 13.42 17.30
C SER A 119 -13.81 14.35 16.10
N ALA A 120 -12.60 14.33 15.60
CA ALA A 120 -12.17 15.10 14.44
C ALA A 120 -12.53 14.45 13.09
N ARG A 121 -13.00 13.20 13.08
CA ARG A 121 -13.39 12.53 11.84
C ARG A 121 -14.39 13.37 11.04
N ARG A 122 -14.26 13.31 9.72
CA ARG A 122 -15.22 13.90 8.78
C ARG A 122 -15.58 12.84 7.75
N GLN A 123 -16.78 12.92 7.24
CA GLN A 123 -17.21 12.08 6.13
C GLN A 123 -16.35 12.40 4.89
N VAL A 124 -15.80 11.37 4.28
CA VAL A 124 -15.11 11.45 2.98
C VAL A 124 -16.11 10.99 1.92
N LEU A 125 -16.33 11.81 0.89
CA LEU A 125 -17.30 11.55 -0.17
C LEU A 125 -16.64 10.98 -1.45
N ASP A 126 -15.32 11.03 -1.54
CA ASP A 126 -14.61 10.50 -2.69
C ASP A 126 -14.79 8.98 -2.79
N PRO A 127 -15.01 8.45 -4.00
CA PRO A 127 -15.22 7.02 -4.18
C PRO A 127 -13.96 6.23 -3.79
N PRO A 128 -14.12 5.10 -3.09
CA PRO A 128 -13.00 4.22 -2.79
C PRO A 128 -12.55 3.45 -4.03
N GLY A 129 -11.27 3.13 -4.08
CA GLY A 129 -10.62 2.31 -5.09
C GLY A 129 -9.41 1.59 -4.52
N ILE A 130 -8.67 0.91 -5.39
CA ILE A 130 -7.40 0.30 -5.03
C ILE A 130 -6.37 1.40 -4.79
N ILE A 131 -5.73 1.39 -3.63
CA ILE A 131 -4.61 2.25 -3.29
C ILE A 131 -3.46 1.43 -2.70
N HIS A 132 -2.28 2.01 -2.70
CA HIS A 132 -1.16 1.53 -1.88
C HIS A 132 -1.19 2.23 -0.51
N GLY A 133 -1.35 1.48 0.55
CA GLY A 133 -1.50 2.04 1.90
C GLY A 133 -0.18 2.26 2.65
N ASP A 134 0.99 2.04 2.02
CA ASP A 134 2.30 2.08 2.67
C ASP A 134 3.40 2.38 1.64
N LEU A 135 3.37 3.60 1.05
CA LEU A 135 4.36 3.98 0.02
C LEU A 135 5.69 4.46 0.61
N THR A 136 5.69 4.96 1.84
CA THR A 136 6.91 5.42 2.51
C THR A 136 7.84 4.24 2.73
N GLY A 137 9.07 4.31 2.19
CA GLY A 137 10.01 3.19 2.19
C GLY A 137 9.80 2.14 1.08
N ASN A 138 8.66 2.12 0.42
CA ASN A 138 8.28 1.13 -0.59
C ASN A 138 8.31 1.67 -2.04
N VAL A 139 8.98 2.81 -2.25
CA VAL A 139 9.26 3.34 -3.59
C VAL A 139 10.76 3.43 -3.81
N LEU A 140 11.22 2.81 -4.89
CA LEU A 140 12.61 2.87 -5.31
C LEU A 140 12.76 3.85 -6.48
N PHE A 141 13.67 4.79 -6.32
CA PHE A 141 14.01 5.78 -7.34
C PHE A 141 15.32 5.41 -8.04
N ASP A 142 15.33 5.54 -9.34
CA ASP A 142 16.48 5.26 -10.21
C ASP A 142 16.58 6.35 -11.29
N SER A 143 17.80 6.72 -11.69
CA SER A 143 18.00 7.79 -12.70
C SER A 143 17.64 7.37 -14.12
N SER A 144 17.57 6.07 -14.39
CA SER A 144 17.41 5.49 -15.72
C SER A 144 16.04 4.83 -15.94
N HIS A 145 15.27 4.69 -14.88
CA HIS A 145 14.00 3.98 -14.91
C HIS A 145 12.89 4.77 -14.17
N PRO A 146 11.61 4.58 -14.55
CA PRO A 146 10.50 5.08 -13.76
C PRO A 146 10.56 4.58 -12.32
N PRO A 147 9.92 5.25 -11.36
CA PRO A 147 9.83 4.78 -9.98
C PRO A 147 9.30 3.36 -9.89
N ALA A 148 9.87 2.57 -8.97
CA ALA A 148 9.41 1.21 -8.72
C ALA A 148 8.66 1.15 -7.38
N VAL A 149 7.44 0.62 -7.40
CA VAL A 149 6.66 0.35 -6.20
C VAL A 149 6.84 -1.11 -5.83
N ILE A 150 7.34 -1.33 -4.63
CA ILE A 150 7.58 -2.65 -4.06
C ILE A 150 6.63 -2.91 -2.89
N ASP A 151 6.54 -4.13 -2.44
CA ASP A 151 5.76 -4.54 -1.27
C ASP A 151 4.32 -4.04 -1.28
N LEU A 152 3.61 -4.34 -2.37
CA LEU A 152 2.29 -3.78 -2.67
C LEU A 152 1.28 -4.08 -1.55
N THR A 153 1.06 -3.10 -0.70
CA THR A 153 0.13 -3.14 0.44
C THR A 153 -1.20 -2.52 0.01
N VAL A 154 -2.06 -3.35 -0.57
CA VAL A 154 -3.32 -2.93 -1.18
C VAL A 154 -4.40 -2.63 -0.14
N TYR A 155 -5.06 -1.47 -0.26
CA TYR A 155 -6.26 -1.11 0.48
C TYR A 155 -7.37 -0.67 -0.48
N TRP A 156 -8.62 -0.67 0.02
CA TRP A 156 -9.80 -0.15 -0.69
C TRP A 156 -10.25 1.14 -0.03
N ARG A 157 -9.69 2.27 -0.47
CA ARG A 157 -9.91 3.61 0.09
C ARG A 157 -9.84 4.68 -1.01
N PRO A 158 -10.33 5.90 -0.76
CA PRO A 158 -10.09 7.02 -1.67
C PRO A 158 -8.58 7.27 -1.89
N ALA A 159 -8.21 7.67 -3.10
CA ALA A 159 -6.79 7.83 -3.49
C ALA A 159 -6.01 8.78 -2.56
N GLU A 160 -6.62 9.88 -2.10
CA GLU A 160 -5.99 10.84 -1.20
C GLU A 160 -5.67 10.27 0.19
N TYR A 161 -6.25 9.12 0.57
CA TYR A 161 -5.87 8.45 1.81
C TYR A 161 -4.41 7.96 1.79
N SER A 162 -3.93 7.48 0.65
CA SER A 162 -2.50 7.12 0.49
C SER A 162 -1.60 8.34 0.68
N VAL A 163 -2.01 9.52 0.18
CA VAL A 163 -1.28 10.78 0.39
C VAL A 163 -1.27 11.20 1.86
N ALA A 164 -2.40 11.01 2.56
CA ALA A 164 -2.48 11.31 3.99
C ALA A 164 -1.55 10.40 4.82
N VAL A 165 -1.45 9.11 4.48
CA VAL A 165 -0.49 8.19 5.12
C VAL A 165 0.94 8.68 4.92
N ILE A 166 1.33 9.03 3.69
CA ILE A 166 2.66 9.59 3.39
C ILE A 166 2.95 10.84 4.24
N ALA A 167 1.97 11.75 4.38
CA ALA A 167 2.14 12.96 5.16
C ALA A 167 2.37 12.67 6.65
N VAL A 168 1.64 11.70 7.20
CA VAL A 168 1.83 11.24 8.60
C VAL A 168 3.20 10.60 8.78
N ASP A 169 3.60 9.71 7.88
CA ASP A 169 4.90 9.04 7.92
C ASP A 169 6.06 10.04 7.82
N ALA A 170 5.95 11.01 6.92
CA ALA A 170 6.94 12.07 6.75
C ALA A 170 7.20 12.82 8.08
N VAL A 171 6.14 13.16 8.80
CA VAL A 171 6.25 13.88 10.08
C VAL A 171 6.69 12.96 11.21
N CYS A 172 6.17 11.74 11.27
CA CYS A 172 6.39 10.84 12.40
C CYS A 172 7.73 10.10 12.32
N PHE A 173 8.21 9.78 11.11
CA PHE A 173 9.35 8.88 10.93
C PHE A 173 10.50 9.49 10.12
N GLU A 174 10.25 10.47 9.23
CA GLU A 174 11.28 11.04 8.37
C GLU A 174 11.65 12.51 8.73
N GLY A 175 11.12 13.06 9.81
CA GLY A 175 11.52 14.38 10.32
C GLY A 175 11.01 15.54 9.47
N ALA A 176 9.95 15.38 8.70
CA ALA A 176 9.32 16.49 8.00
C ALA A 176 8.86 17.57 8.98
N PRO A 177 9.01 18.86 8.64
CA PRO A 177 8.54 19.95 9.51
C PRO A 177 7.01 19.89 9.64
N ARG A 178 6.51 20.08 10.85
CA ARG A 178 5.07 20.29 11.06
C ARG A 178 4.69 21.65 10.47
N ALA A 179 3.58 21.72 9.74
CA ALA A 179 3.00 23.00 9.39
C ALA A 179 2.56 23.71 10.69
N GLU A 180 2.91 24.99 10.81
CA GLU A 180 2.43 25.84 11.92
C GLU A 180 0.94 26.18 11.76
#